data_62889951f389aaee539d955bcae798dd
#
_entry.id   62889951f389aaee539d955bcae798dd
#
_cell.length_a   1.000
_cell.length_b   1.000
_cell.length_c   1.000
_cell.angle_alpha   90.00
_cell.angle_beta   90.00
_cell.angle_gamma   90.00
#
_symmetry.space_group_name_H-M   'P 1'
#
loop_
_entity.id
_entity.type
_entity.pdbx_description
1 polymer ?
#
loop_
_entity_poly.entity_id
_entity_poly.type
_entity_poly.pdbx_seq_one_letter_code
_entity_poly.pdbx_strand_id
1 'polypeptide(L)'
;MWSYTVEFFRSLDIPVRTLECCSGDLADLKVKSCDIEAWSPRQQKYFEVGSCSNLGDAQSRRLGIRATGDNKYYPHTLNNTVVAPPRMLIAFLENNYNEDGTINIPMVLRPYMGGKETI
;
A
#
# COMPACT_ATOMS: atom_id res chain seq x y z
N MET A 1 -2.27 7.63 -7.16
CA MET A 1 -2.08 7.17 -5.76
C MET A 1 -1.70 5.69 -5.73
N TRP A 2 -2.57 4.83 -6.23
CA TRP A 2 -2.32 3.38 -6.29
C TRP A 2 -1.01 2.99 -6.99
N SER A 3 -0.71 3.54 -8.17
CA SER A 3 0.53 3.29 -8.91
C SER A 3 1.79 3.57 -8.09
N TYR A 4 1.80 4.65 -7.30
CA TYR A 4 2.94 4.99 -6.45
C TYR A 4 3.22 3.94 -5.38
N THR A 5 2.18 3.34 -4.80
CA THR A 5 2.37 2.23 -3.85
C THR A 5 2.97 1.01 -4.53
N VAL A 6 2.48 0.65 -5.72
CA VAL A 6 3.03 -0.48 -6.50
C VAL A 6 4.50 -0.23 -6.87
N GLU A 7 4.81 0.96 -7.37
CA GLU A 7 6.18 1.36 -7.73
C GLU A 7 7.10 1.36 -6.52
N PHE A 8 6.62 1.83 -5.36
CA PHE A 8 7.36 1.81 -4.11
C PHE A 8 7.76 0.38 -3.71
N PHE A 9 6.82 -0.55 -3.66
CA PHE A 9 7.15 -1.95 -3.31
C PHE A 9 8.07 -2.61 -4.34
N ARG A 10 7.88 -2.34 -5.63
CA ARG A 10 8.76 -2.84 -6.68
C ARG A 10 10.19 -2.29 -6.56
N SER A 11 10.34 -1.03 -6.15
CA SER A 11 11.67 -0.44 -5.93
C SER A 11 12.44 -1.09 -4.76
N LEU A 12 11.73 -1.80 -3.89
CA LEU A 12 12.30 -2.59 -2.79
C LEU A 12 12.52 -4.06 -3.15
N ASP A 13 12.42 -4.41 -4.45
CA ASP A 13 12.51 -5.78 -4.95
C ASP A 13 11.47 -6.75 -4.35
N ILE A 14 10.31 -6.20 -3.90
CA ILE A 14 9.21 -6.99 -3.34
C ILE A 14 8.18 -7.28 -4.43
N PRO A 15 7.94 -8.57 -4.77
CA PRO A 15 6.91 -8.93 -5.72
C PRO A 15 5.51 -8.56 -5.21
N VAL A 16 4.79 -7.77 -5.99
CA VAL A 16 3.43 -7.34 -5.64
C VAL A 16 2.45 -7.61 -6.77
N ARG A 17 1.21 -7.85 -6.38
CA ARG A 17 0.05 -7.86 -7.28
C ARG A 17 -1.01 -6.91 -6.73
N THR A 18 -2.01 -6.63 -7.55
CA THR A 18 -3.15 -5.80 -7.19
C THR A 18 -4.42 -6.60 -7.32
N LEU A 19 -5.32 -6.41 -6.38
CA LEU A 19 -6.61 -7.07 -6.32
C LEU A 19 -7.71 -6.02 -6.23
N GLU A 20 -8.55 -5.93 -7.26
CA GLU A 20 -9.77 -5.12 -7.17
C GLU A 20 -10.80 -5.86 -6.35
N CYS A 21 -11.25 -5.24 -5.25
CA CYS A 21 -12.18 -5.86 -4.32
C CYS A 21 -13.57 -5.97 -4.94
N CYS A 22 -14.19 -7.13 -4.81
CA CYS A 22 -15.58 -7.33 -5.23
C CYS A 22 -16.56 -6.61 -4.28
N SER A 23 -17.78 -6.38 -4.72
CA SER A 23 -18.79 -5.65 -3.95
C SER A 23 -19.10 -6.28 -2.61
N GLY A 24 -19.01 -7.61 -2.49
CA GLY A 24 -19.27 -8.32 -1.24
C GLY A 24 -18.17 -8.15 -0.17
N ASP A 25 -16.99 -7.65 -0.56
CA ASP A 25 -15.85 -7.43 0.34
C ASP A 25 -15.58 -5.93 0.59
N LEU A 26 -16.40 -5.05 0.01
CA LEU A 26 -16.29 -3.62 0.25
C LEU A 26 -16.90 -3.25 1.61
N ALA A 27 -16.15 -2.46 2.40
CA ALA A 27 -16.74 -1.82 3.56
C ALA A 27 -17.80 -0.78 3.15
N ASP A 28 -18.81 -0.57 3.99
CA ASP A 28 -20.01 0.26 3.73
C ASP A 28 -19.74 1.65 3.14
N LEU A 29 -18.57 2.21 3.44
CA LEU A 29 -18.18 3.56 2.97
C LEU A 29 -17.42 3.56 1.65
N LYS A 30 -17.02 2.39 1.15
CA LYS A 30 -16.20 2.28 -0.05
C LYS A 30 -17.06 2.12 -1.29
N VAL A 31 -16.81 2.95 -2.29
CA VAL A 31 -17.39 2.83 -3.63
C VAL A 31 -16.55 1.88 -4.49
N LYS A 32 -15.24 1.93 -4.30
CA LYS A 32 -14.26 1.07 -4.98
C LYS A 32 -13.04 0.92 -4.10
N SER A 33 -12.44 -0.27 -4.08
CA SER A 33 -11.17 -0.53 -3.42
C SER A 33 -10.29 -1.42 -4.27
N CYS A 34 -9.00 -1.14 -4.24
CA CYS A 34 -7.97 -1.99 -4.83
C CYS A 34 -6.90 -2.24 -3.78
N ASP A 35 -6.71 -3.49 -3.43
CA ASP A 35 -5.68 -3.89 -2.49
C ASP A 35 -4.35 -4.11 -3.22
N ILE A 36 -3.28 -3.82 -2.53
CA ILE A 36 -1.91 -4.14 -2.94
C ILE A 36 -1.46 -5.29 -2.05
N GLU A 37 -1.11 -6.40 -2.66
CA GLU A 37 -0.67 -7.60 -1.97
C GLU A 37 0.78 -7.91 -2.32
N ALA A 38 1.60 -8.21 -1.31
CA ALA A 38 2.97 -8.66 -1.45
C ALA A 38 3.08 -10.19 -1.32
N TRP A 39 4.03 -10.76 -2.04
CA TRP A 39 4.34 -12.18 -1.94
C TRP A 39 5.05 -12.50 -0.62
N SER A 40 4.60 -13.52 0.07
CA SER A 40 5.27 -14.11 1.24
C SER A 40 5.93 -15.44 0.84
N PRO A 41 7.26 -15.49 0.68
CA PRO A 41 7.97 -16.75 0.43
C PRO A 41 7.72 -17.79 1.51
N ARG A 42 7.66 -17.39 2.78
CA ARG A 42 7.40 -18.28 3.91
C ARG A 42 6.01 -18.90 3.86
N GLN A 43 4.99 -18.11 3.53
CA GLN A 43 3.59 -18.58 3.51
C GLN A 43 3.16 -19.14 2.15
N GLN A 44 3.99 -18.97 1.10
CA GLN A 44 3.68 -19.32 -0.30
C GLN A 44 2.35 -18.73 -0.79
N LYS A 45 2.07 -17.49 -0.37
CA LYS A 45 0.86 -16.76 -0.77
C LYS A 45 1.07 -15.24 -0.76
N TYR A 46 0.19 -14.54 -1.42
CA TYR A 46 0.08 -13.08 -1.32
C TYR A 46 -0.72 -12.69 -0.07
N PHE A 47 -0.36 -11.56 0.52
CA PHE A 47 -1.10 -10.94 1.62
C PHE A 47 -1.14 -9.43 1.46
N GLU A 48 -2.22 -8.81 1.93
CA GLU A 48 -2.44 -7.38 1.82
C GLU A 48 -1.39 -6.58 2.59
N VAL A 49 -0.74 -5.64 1.90
CA VAL A 49 0.23 -4.70 2.48
C VAL A 49 -0.24 -3.25 2.41
N GLY A 50 -1.32 -2.99 1.70
CA GLY A 50 -1.95 -1.70 1.60
C GLY A 50 -3.19 -1.73 0.73
N SER A 51 -3.97 -0.66 0.77
CA SER A 51 -5.16 -0.50 -0.07
C SER A 51 -5.33 0.94 -0.54
N CYS A 52 -5.96 1.08 -1.69
CA CYS A 52 -6.36 2.37 -2.26
C CYS A 52 -7.87 2.36 -2.50
N SER A 53 -8.60 3.30 -1.90
CA SER A 53 -10.06 3.30 -1.89
C SER A 53 -10.64 4.62 -2.36
N ASN A 54 -11.73 4.53 -3.10
CA ASN A 54 -12.65 5.64 -3.35
C ASN A 54 -13.80 5.54 -2.34
N LEU A 55 -14.00 6.60 -1.56
CA LEU A 55 -14.97 6.66 -0.49
C LEU A 55 -16.21 7.51 -0.85
N GLY A 56 -16.32 7.92 -2.12
CA GLY A 56 -17.36 8.83 -2.53
C GLY A 56 -17.37 10.08 -1.65
N ASP A 57 -18.54 10.58 -1.30
CA ASP A 57 -18.70 11.75 -0.44
C ASP A 57 -18.92 11.42 1.05
N ALA A 58 -18.80 10.14 1.44
CA ALA A 58 -19.10 9.69 2.79
C ALA A 58 -18.26 10.38 3.88
N GLN A 59 -16.95 10.52 3.66
CA GLN A 59 -16.07 11.21 4.60
C GLN A 59 -16.36 12.71 4.64
N SER A 60 -16.56 13.32 3.49
CA SER A 60 -16.86 14.76 3.39
C SER A 60 -18.13 15.11 4.13
N ARG A 61 -19.17 14.29 4.03
CA ARG A 61 -20.43 14.49 4.79
C ARG A 61 -20.20 14.36 6.29
N ARG A 62 -19.49 13.32 6.74
CA ARG A 62 -19.22 13.08 8.17
C ARG A 62 -18.37 14.19 8.80
N LEU A 63 -17.39 14.69 8.07
CA LEU A 63 -16.46 15.72 8.55
C LEU A 63 -16.93 17.15 8.26
N GLY A 64 -18.05 17.32 7.57
CA GLY A 64 -18.56 18.65 7.19
C GLY A 64 -17.71 19.37 6.14
N ILE A 65 -16.89 18.63 5.37
CA ILE A 65 -16.02 19.20 4.33
C ILE A 65 -16.88 19.61 3.13
N ARG A 66 -16.74 20.87 2.73
CA ARG A 66 -17.44 21.46 1.58
C ARG A 66 -16.44 22.02 0.59
N ALA A 67 -16.62 21.73 -0.68
CA ALA A 67 -15.97 22.48 -1.73
C ALA A 67 -16.69 23.83 -1.92
N THR A 68 -15.92 24.89 -2.10
CA THR A 68 -16.42 26.25 -2.36
C THR A 68 -16.13 26.63 -3.80
N GLY A 69 -17.13 27.18 -4.46
CA GLY A 69 -17.12 27.61 -5.86
C GLY A 69 -18.50 28.16 -6.19
N ASP A 70 -18.87 28.14 -7.47
CA ASP A 70 -20.21 28.59 -7.92
C ASP A 70 -21.33 27.78 -7.25
N ASN A 71 -21.07 26.49 -6.97
CA ASN A 71 -21.98 25.62 -6.23
C ASN A 71 -21.23 24.95 -5.07
N LYS A 72 -21.85 24.93 -3.88
CA LYS A 72 -21.35 24.19 -2.72
C LYS A 72 -21.73 22.72 -2.82
N TYR A 73 -20.75 21.82 -2.75
CA TYR A 73 -20.99 20.37 -2.78
C TYR A 73 -20.08 19.62 -1.80
N TYR A 74 -20.38 18.37 -1.53
CA TYR A 74 -19.51 17.45 -0.80
C TYR A 74 -18.55 16.80 -1.77
N PRO A 75 -17.24 17.05 -1.68
CA PRO A 75 -16.27 16.42 -2.58
C PRO A 75 -16.13 14.94 -2.27
N HIS A 76 -15.82 14.15 -3.30
CA HIS A 76 -15.39 12.77 -3.13
C HIS A 76 -13.99 12.73 -2.55
N THR A 77 -13.70 11.71 -1.75
CA THR A 77 -12.38 11.50 -1.14
C THR A 77 -11.77 10.18 -1.59
N LEU A 78 -10.46 10.21 -1.72
CA LEU A 78 -9.64 9.03 -1.96
C LEU A 78 -8.78 8.77 -0.74
N ASN A 79 -8.58 7.51 -0.41
CA ASN A 79 -7.69 7.08 0.65
C ASN A 79 -6.67 6.09 0.09
N ASN A 80 -5.43 6.20 0.50
CA ASN A 80 -4.38 5.25 0.15
C ASN A 80 -3.45 5.03 1.33
N THR A 81 -3.34 3.79 1.78
CA THR A 81 -2.31 3.36 2.70
C THR A 81 -1.08 3.02 1.88
N VAL A 82 -0.15 3.96 1.74
CA VAL A 82 1.06 3.74 0.96
C VAL A 82 1.90 2.63 1.58
N VAL A 83 2.09 2.68 2.90
CA VAL A 83 2.86 1.70 3.67
C VAL A 83 2.16 1.42 4.98
N ALA A 84 1.85 0.16 5.25
CA ALA A 84 1.53 -0.35 6.58
C ALA A 84 2.83 -0.93 7.19
N PRO A 85 3.56 -0.22 8.07
CA PRO A 85 4.92 -0.59 8.47
C PRO A 85 5.07 -2.03 8.94
N PRO A 86 4.19 -2.60 9.79
CA PRO A 86 4.34 -3.98 10.22
C PRO A 86 4.22 -5.00 9.09
N ARG A 87 3.26 -4.81 8.18
CA ARG A 87 3.04 -5.71 7.04
C ARG A 87 4.16 -5.56 6.01
N MET A 88 4.57 -4.32 5.73
CA MET A 88 5.70 -4.03 4.84
C MET A 88 6.99 -4.66 5.36
N LEU A 89 7.26 -4.56 6.66
CA LEU A 89 8.46 -5.14 7.25
C LEU A 89 8.50 -6.66 7.10
N ILE A 90 7.37 -7.34 7.27
CA ILE A 90 7.27 -8.78 7.01
C ILE A 90 7.62 -9.08 5.55
N ALA A 91 6.97 -8.41 4.60
CA ALA A 91 7.23 -8.61 3.18
C ALA A 91 8.69 -8.31 2.83
N PHE A 92 9.25 -7.23 3.38
CA PHE A 92 10.62 -6.83 3.16
C PHE A 92 11.62 -7.89 3.64
N LEU A 93 11.51 -8.30 4.89
CA LEU A 93 12.43 -9.29 5.48
C LEU A 93 12.34 -10.63 4.75
N GLU A 94 11.13 -11.13 4.50
CA GLU A 94 10.94 -12.42 3.85
C GLU A 94 11.46 -12.47 2.40
N ASN A 95 11.40 -11.35 1.66
CA ASN A 95 11.85 -11.30 0.26
C ASN A 95 13.34 -10.94 0.10
N ASN A 96 13.99 -10.44 1.16
CA ASN A 96 15.40 -10.03 1.13
C ASN A 96 16.30 -10.87 2.03
N TYR A 97 15.77 -11.95 2.61
CA TYR A 97 16.52 -12.85 3.49
C TYR A 97 17.47 -13.77 2.71
N ASN A 98 18.71 -13.84 3.14
CA ASN A 98 19.75 -14.69 2.58
C ASN A 98 19.94 -15.98 3.39
N GLU A 99 20.47 -17.03 2.76
CA GLU A 99 20.73 -18.33 3.41
C GLU A 99 21.74 -18.22 4.57
N ASP A 100 22.62 -17.24 4.54
CA ASP A 100 23.62 -16.98 5.59
C ASP A 100 23.05 -16.20 6.80
N GLY A 101 21.76 -15.87 6.77
CA GLY A 101 21.08 -15.15 7.85
C GLY A 101 21.10 -13.63 7.72
N THR A 102 21.74 -13.09 6.69
CA THR A 102 21.76 -11.65 6.41
C THR A 102 20.52 -11.21 5.64
N ILE A 103 20.25 -9.90 5.62
CA ILE A 103 19.17 -9.28 4.86
C ILE A 103 19.78 -8.38 3.80
N ASN A 104 19.41 -8.57 2.55
CA ASN A 104 19.80 -7.68 1.46
C ASN A 104 19.15 -6.30 1.64
N ILE A 105 19.93 -5.26 1.41
CA ILE A 105 19.42 -3.88 1.35
C ILE A 105 19.21 -3.50 -0.11
N PRO A 106 17.96 -3.35 -0.58
CA PRO A 106 17.67 -2.87 -1.92
C PRO A 106 18.42 -1.58 -2.25
N MET A 107 18.84 -1.42 -3.49
CA MET A 107 19.69 -0.31 -3.92
C MET A 107 19.12 1.07 -3.51
N VAL A 108 17.80 1.24 -3.59
CA VAL A 108 17.11 2.49 -3.25
C VAL A 108 17.22 2.85 -1.77
N LEU A 109 17.47 1.90 -0.89
CA LEU A 109 17.61 2.12 0.56
C LEU A 109 19.07 2.30 1.00
N ARG A 110 20.05 1.88 0.22
CA ARG A 110 21.47 1.94 0.58
C ARG A 110 21.95 3.34 0.99
N PRO A 111 21.54 4.44 0.30
CA PRO A 111 21.91 5.79 0.73
C PRO A 111 21.47 6.13 2.16
N TYR A 112 20.34 5.59 2.61
CA TYR A 112 19.79 5.80 3.96
C TYR A 112 20.42 4.87 5.02
N MET A 113 21.14 3.82 4.56
CA MET A 113 21.77 2.81 5.40
C MET A 113 23.31 2.92 5.41
N GLY A 114 23.85 4.12 5.08
CA GLY A 114 25.29 4.37 5.05
C GLY A 114 26.03 3.59 3.95
N GLY A 115 25.34 3.29 2.84
CA GLY A 115 25.90 2.55 1.70
C GLY A 115 26.00 1.03 1.90
N LYS A 116 25.52 0.49 3.03
CA LYS A 116 25.55 -0.96 3.28
C LYS A 116 24.71 -1.73 2.26
N GLU A 117 25.18 -2.90 1.89
CA GLU A 117 24.48 -3.82 0.98
C GLU A 117 23.69 -4.89 1.72
N THR A 118 24.12 -5.23 2.94
CA THR A 118 23.49 -6.23 3.80
C THR A 118 23.51 -5.80 5.27
N ILE A 119 22.62 -6.35 6.05
CA ILE A 119 22.59 -6.30 7.52
C ILE A 119 22.36 -7.67 8.08
#